data_e1717e034bb2d6c3289ec8056321e3cc
#
_entry.id   e1717e034bb2d6c3289ec8056321e3cc
#
_cell.length_a   1.000
_cell.length_b   1.000
_cell.length_c   1.000
_cell.angle_alpha   90.00
_cell.angle_beta   90.00
_cell.angle_gamma   90.00
#
_symmetry.space_group_name_H-M   'P 1'
#
loop_
_entity.id
_entity.type
_entity.pdbx_description
1 polymer ?
#
loop_
_entity_poly.entity_id
_entity_poly.type
_entity_poly.pdbx_seq_one_letter_code
_entity_poly.pdbx_strand_id
1 'polypeptide(L)'
;MVKFLDKEEELQVVTAIKVAEARTSGEIRVHIARKCDGTPLEAAIAVFKRLKMSHTQHRNGVILYIVPAQKQFAVFGDTGIDAATADGFWDSTAAILQDYFRKGQFCEGVCNAVTDIGEQLHRYFPSSETEIGRAHV
;
A
#
# COMPACT_ATOMS: atom_id res chain seq x y z
N MET A 1 -10.88 14.29 -19.20
CA MET A 1 -10.28 13.06 -18.67
C MET A 1 -11.03 12.59 -17.45
N VAL A 2 -11.40 11.33 -17.43
CA VAL A 2 -12.10 10.75 -16.29
C VAL A 2 -11.11 10.54 -15.15
N LYS A 3 -11.45 11.03 -13.97
CA LYS A 3 -10.64 10.79 -12.79
C LYS A 3 -10.77 9.33 -12.38
N PHE A 4 -9.68 8.75 -11.95
CA PHE A 4 -9.66 7.40 -11.43
C PHE A 4 -10.52 7.29 -10.14
N LEU A 5 -10.34 8.26 -9.24
CA LEU A 5 -11.13 8.38 -8.01
C LEU A 5 -11.64 9.81 -7.89
N ASP A 6 -12.89 9.98 -7.44
CA ASP A 6 -13.41 11.30 -7.10
C ASP A 6 -12.95 11.70 -5.69
N LYS A 7 -13.31 12.91 -5.25
CA LYS A 7 -12.87 13.42 -3.95
C LYS A 7 -13.35 12.57 -2.79
N GLU A 8 -14.58 12.10 -2.84
CA GLU A 8 -15.14 11.25 -1.79
C GLU A 8 -14.42 9.91 -1.73
N GLU A 9 -14.14 9.34 -2.89
CA GLU A 9 -13.39 8.09 -2.98
C GLU A 9 -11.96 8.26 -2.49
N GLU A 10 -11.31 9.37 -2.81
CA GLU A 10 -9.99 9.68 -2.30
C GLU A 10 -9.98 9.73 -0.76
N LEU A 11 -11.02 10.32 -0.17
CA LEU A 11 -11.16 10.35 1.29
C LEU A 11 -11.35 8.96 1.88
N GLN A 12 -12.06 8.09 1.18
CA GLN A 12 -12.21 6.70 1.62
C GLN A 12 -10.86 5.98 1.64
N VAL A 13 -10.05 6.21 0.61
CA VAL A 13 -8.70 5.62 0.54
C VAL A 13 -7.81 6.16 1.68
N VAL A 14 -7.85 7.47 1.91
CA VAL A 14 -7.09 8.09 3.01
C VAL A 14 -7.50 7.49 4.36
N THR A 15 -8.80 7.30 4.56
CA THR A 15 -9.31 6.69 5.79
C THR A 15 -8.81 5.25 5.93
N ALA A 16 -8.85 4.47 4.85
CA ALA A 16 -8.34 3.10 4.87
C ALA A 16 -6.86 3.07 5.24
N ILE A 17 -6.06 4.00 4.70
CA ILE A 17 -4.64 4.10 5.02
C ILE A 17 -4.45 4.39 6.51
N LYS A 18 -5.19 5.36 7.05
CA LYS A 18 -5.08 5.72 8.47
C LYS A 18 -5.43 4.55 9.38
N VAL A 19 -6.49 3.83 9.07
CA VAL A 19 -6.91 2.66 9.84
C VAL A 19 -5.84 1.56 9.79
N ALA A 20 -5.30 1.32 8.60
CA ALA A 20 -4.24 0.32 8.41
C ALA A 20 -2.97 0.71 9.16
N GLU A 21 -2.54 1.96 9.02
CA GLU A 21 -1.31 2.43 9.67
C GLU A 21 -1.42 2.45 11.19
N ALA A 22 -2.61 2.60 11.74
CA ALA A 22 -2.80 2.58 13.19
C ALA A 22 -2.43 1.22 13.80
N ARG A 23 -2.41 0.15 13.01
CA ARG A 23 -2.15 -1.22 13.47
C ARG A 23 -0.71 -1.67 13.26
N THR A 24 0.12 -0.83 12.66
CA THR A 24 1.49 -1.21 12.32
C THR A 24 2.43 -0.02 12.50
N SER A 25 3.72 -0.31 12.70
CA SER A 25 4.74 0.74 12.67
C SER A 25 5.14 1.11 11.25
N GLY A 26 4.66 0.39 10.25
CA GLY A 26 4.99 0.64 8.84
C GLY A 26 4.24 1.85 8.29
N GLU A 27 4.77 2.39 7.20
CA GLU A 27 4.16 3.50 6.48
C GLU A 27 3.55 2.95 5.19
N ILE A 28 2.32 3.39 4.88
CA ILE A 28 1.60 2.94 3.68
C ILE A 28 1.28 4.17 2.84
N ARG A 29 1.59 4.10 1.55
CA ARG A 29 1.27 5.17 0.61
C ARG A 29 0.65 4.61 -0.65
N VAL A 30 -0.37 5.29 -1.15
CA VAL A 30 -0.98 5.01 -2.45
C VAL A 30 -0.62 6.17 -3.37
N HIS A 31 0.00 5.86 -4.50
CA HIS A 31 0.39 6.84 -5.50
C HIS A 31 -0.26 6.50 -6.83
N ILE A 32 -1.05 7.43 -7.35
CA ILE A 32 -1.75 7.26 -8.62
C ILE A 32 -1.08 8.14 -9.66
N ALA A 33 -0.56 7.52 -10.71
CA ALA A 33 0.19 8.20 -11.75
C ALA A 33 -0.59 8.22 -13.06
N ARG A 34 -0.36 9.24 -13.87
CA ARG A 34 -0.96 9.35 -15.20
C ARG A 34 -0.36 8.33 -16.16
N LYS A 35 0.95 8.16 -16.08
CA LYS A 35 1.70 7.22 -16.90
C LYS A 35 3.01 6.88 -16.22
N CYS A 36 3.62 5.80 -16.62
CA CYS A 36 5.00 5.50 -16.27
C CYS A 36 5.74 5.02 -17.51
N ASP A 37 7.01 5.36 -17.59
CA ASP A 37 7.90 4.84 -18.62
C ASP A 37 8.60 3.62 -18.00
N GLY A 38 8.65 2.52 -18.73
CA GLY A 38 9.18 1.29 -18.17
C GLY A 38 8.15 0.55 -17.33
N THR A 39 8.58 -0.20 -16.35
CA THR A 39 7.67 -1.00 -15.53
C THR A 39 7.09 -0.21 -14.37
N PRO A 40 5.87 -0.56 -13.92
CA PRO A 40 5.30 0.10 -12.74
C PRO A 40 6.16 -0.14 -11.49
N LEU A 41 6.83 -1.28 -11.37
CA LEU A 41 7.69 -1.53 -10.22
C LEU A 41 8.88 -0.57 -10.18
N GLU A 42 9.54 -0.36 -11.32
CA GLU A 42 10.64 0.61 -11.40
C GLU A 42 10.18 2.02 -11.03
N ALA A 43 9.01 2.42 -11.51
CA ALA A 43 8.43 3.72 -11.20
C ALA A 43 8.07 3.83 -9.72
N ALA A 44 7.52 2.76 -9.14
CA ALA A 44 7.19 2.70 -7.72
C ALA A 44 8.44 2.90 -6.85
N ILE A 45 9.52 2.23 -7.18
CA ILE A 45 10.79 2.35 -6.46
C ILE A 45 11.33 3.78 -6.55
N ALA A 46 11.25 4.40 -7.73
CA ALA A 46 11.70 5.78 -7.91
C ALA A 46 10.91 6.76 -7.05
N VAL A 47 9.58 6.62 -7.01
CA VAL A 47 8.72 7.47 -6.16
C VAL A 47 9.01 7.21 -4.69
N PHE A 48 9.19 5.96 -4.30
CA PHE A 48 9.52 5.56 -2.94
C PHE A 48 10.77 6.30 -2.44
N LYS A 49 11.81 6.31 -3.25
CA LYS A 49 13.06 6.99 -2.93
C LYS A 49 12.89 8.51 -2.89
N ARG A 50 12.18 9.07 -3.86
CA ARG A 50 11.94 10.52 -3.92
C ARG A 50 11.19 11.02 -2.70
N LEU A 51 10.23 10.24 -2.20
CA LEU A 51 9.42 10.59 -1.03
C LEU A 51 10.12 10.22 0.28
N LYS A 52 11.33 9.70 0.22
CA LYS A 52 12.13 9.32 1.39
C LYS A 52 11.43 8.30 2.28
N MET A 53 10.69 7.40 1.68
CA MET A 53 9.94 6.38 2.41
C MET A 53 10.84 5.33 3.07
N SER A 54 12.13 5.28 2.70
CA SER A 54 13.09 4.41 3.37
C SER A 54 13.52 4.92 4.74
N HIS A 55 13.08 6.11 5.16
CA HIS A 55 13.44 6.73 6.43
C HIS A 55 12.54 6.28 7.57
N THR A 56 12.13 5.03 7.61
CA THR A 56 11.41 4.44 8.74
C THR A 56 12.38 3.61 9.57
N GLN A 57 12.11 3.52 10.86
CA GLN A 57 12.98 2.82 11.80
C GLN A 57 13.22 1.36 11.41
N HIS A 58 12.18 0.68 10.94
CA HIS A 58 12.25 -0.75 10.60
C HIS A 58 12.33 -1.03 9.10
N ARG A 59 12.53 -0.01 8.28
CA ARG A 59 12.58 -0.13 6.84
C ARG A 59 11.38 -0.90 6.31
N ASN A 60 10.18 -0.51 6.77
CA ASN A 60 8.92 -1.19 6.50
C ASN A 60 7.88 -0.32 5.82
N GLY A 61 8.32 0.64 5.02
CA GLY A 61 7.43 1.41 4.18
C GLY A 61 6.93 0.59 3.00
N VAL A 62 5.70 0.84 2.57
CA VAL A 62 5.07 0.18 1.42
C VAL A 62 4.44 1.22 0.53
N ILE A 63 4.66 1.13 -0.77
CA ILE A 63 3.97 1.95 -1.75
C ILE A 63 3.13 1.08 -2.67
N LEU A 64 1.87 1.47 -2.84
CA LEU A 64 0.98 0.91 -3.84
C LEU A 64 0.94 1.94 -4.98
N TYR A 65 1.52 1.57 -6.11
CA TYR A 65 1.67 2.45 -7.27
C TYR A 65 0.71 2.01 -8.37
N ILE A 66 -0.16 2.91 -8.81
CA ILE A 66 -1.23 2.58 -9.75
C ILE A 66 -1.16 3.51 -10.97
N VAL A 67 -1.22 2.94 -12.17
CA VAL A 67 -1.26 3.67 -13.43
C VAL A 67 -2.55 3.28 -14.15
N PRO A 68 -3.68 3.95 -13.85
CA PRO A 68 -4.98 3.53 -14.37
C PRO A 68 -5.06 3.51 -15.90
N ALA A 69 -4.51 4.53 -16.56
CA ALA A 69 -4.56 4.62 -18.01
C ALA A 69 -3.84 3.47 -18.71
N GLN A 70 -2.87 2.86 -18.05
CA GLN A 70 -2.10 1.74 -18.58
C GLN A 70 -2.55 0.40 -18.01
N LYS A 71 -3.55 0.42 -17.13
CA LYS A 71 -4.08 -0.78 -16.46
C LYS A 71 -2.97 -1.56 -15.75
N GLN A 72 -2.06 -0.84 -15.11
CA GLN A 72 -0.91 -1.42 -14.42
C GLN A 72 -0.81 -0.93 -12.99
N PHE A 73 -0.24 -1.76 -12.15
CA PHE A 73 0.08 -1.38 -10.77
C PHE A 73 1.29 -2.16 -10.28
N ALA A 74 1.87 -1.69 -9.17
CA ALA A 74 2.93 -2.41 -8.48
C ALA A 74 2.81 -2.18 -6.98
N VAL A 75 3.24 -3.15 -6.19
CA VAL A 75 3.37 -3.02 -4.75
C VAL A 75 4.84 -3.19 -4.43
N PHE A 76 5.42 -2.22 -3.74
CA PHE A 76 6.82 -2.28 -3.35
C PHE A 76 6.95 -2.08 -1.85
N GLY A 77 7.60 -3.03 -1.18
CA GLY A 77 7.93 -2.95 0.23
C GLY A 77 9.43 -2.79 0.44
N ASP A 78 9.81 -2.05 1.46
CA ASP A 78 11.22 -1.78 1.77
C ASP A 78 11.95 -3.04 2.27
N THR A 79 13.25 -2.93 2.43
CA THR A 79 14.16 -4.03 2.76
C THR A 79 13.82 -4.74 4.07
N GLY A 80 13.25 -4.03 5.05
CA GLY A 80 12.83 -4.65 6.31
C GLY A 80 11.71 -5.66 6.11
N ILE A 81 10.85 -5.42 5.12
CA ILE A 81 9.78 -6.36 4.78
C ILE A 81 10.36 -7.57 4.06
N ASP A 82 11.25 -7.36 3.10
CA ASP A 82 11.89 -8.46 2.38
C ASP A 82 12.64 -9.38 3.33
N ALA A 83 13.30 -8.82 4.34
CA ALA A 83 14.06 -9.61 5.32
C ALA A 83 13.13 -10.45 6.23
N ALA A 84 11.91 -9.98 6.46
CA ALA A 84 10.97 -10.64 7.39
C ALA A 84 10.03 -11.63 6.69
N THR A 85 9.95 -11.61 5.38
CA THR A 85 8.92 -12.34 4.63
C THR A 85 9.51 -13.16 3.50
N ALA A 86 8.71 -14.08 2.95
CA ALA A 86 9.09 -14.91 1.82
C ALA A 86 8.67 -14.27 0.50
N ASP A 87 9.16 -14.83 -0.60
CA ASP A 87 8.75 -14.42 -1.95
C ASP A 87 7.24 -14.61 -2.09
N GLY A 88 6.63 -13.76 -2.89
CA GLY A 88 5.18 -13.80 -3.11
C GLY A 88 4.36 -13.17 -2.00
N PHE A 89 5.00 -12.44 -1.10
CA PHE A 89 4.33 -11.81 0.05
C PHE A 89 3.15 -10.93 -0.37
N TRP A 90 3.28 -10.23 -1.51
CA TRP A 90 2.25 -9.31 -1.99
C TRP A 90 1.26 -9.96 -2.98
N ASP A 91 1.30 -11.26 -3.15
CA ASP A 91 0.43 -11.95 -4.12
C ASP A 91 -1.06 -11.76 -3.79
N SER A 92 -1.42 -11.81 -2.50
CA SER A 92 -2.83 -11.59 -2.09
C SER A 92 -3.27 -10.16 -2.41
N THR A 93 -2.42 -9.19 -2.17
CA THR A 93 -2.70 -7.78 -2.48
C THR A 93 -2.92 -7.59 -3.98
N ALA A 94 -2.04 -8.16 -4.79
CA ALA A 94 -2.14 -8.09 -6.25
C ALA A 94 -3.42 -8.73 -6.76
N ALA A 95 -3.80 -9.88 -6.20
CA ALA A 95 -5.03 -10.58 -6.59
C ALA A 95 -6.27 -9.74 -6.30
N ILE A 96 -6.31 -9.07 -5.15
CA ILE A 96 -7.41 -8.18 -4.78
C ILE A 96 -7.54 -7.06 -5.80
N LEU A 97 -6.42 -6.39 -6.12
CA LEU A 97 -6.44 -5.29 -7.09
C LEU A 97 -6.90 -5.76 -8.46
N GLN A 98 -6.39 -6.88 -8.94
CA GLN A 98 -6.76 -7.42 -10.24
C GLN A 98 -8.25 -7.72 -10.32
N ASP A 99 -8.80 -8.35 -9.29
CA ASP A 99 -10.20 -8.74 -9.25
C ASP A 99 -11.14 -7.53 -9.28
N TYR A 100 -10.91 -6.58 -8.38
CA TYR A 100 -11.75 -5.38 -8.30
C TYR A 100 -11.60 -4.47 -9.52
N PHE A 101 -10.37 -4.33 -10.01
CA PHE A 101 -10.12 -3.48 -11.19
C PHE A 101 -10.76 -4.04 -12.45
N ARG A 102 -10.78 -5.37 -12.57
CA ARG A 102 -11.45 -6.04 -13.70
C ARG A 102 -12.95 -5.73 -13.70
N LYS A 103 -13.54 -5.56 -12.53
CA LYS A 103 -14.96 -5.24 -12.37
C LYS A 103 -15.24 -3.73 -12.43
N GLY A 104 -14.22 -2.90 -12.58
CA GLY A 104 -14.37 -1.46 -12.58
C GLY A 104 -14.59 -0.85 -11.19
N GLN A 105 -14.36 -1.62 -10.13
CA GLN A 105 -14.56 -1.19 -8.75
C GLN A 105 -13.24 -0.70 -8.16
N PHE A 106 -12.79 0.45 -8.63
CA PHE A 106 -11.43 0.95 -8.34
C PHE A 106 -11.26 1.36 -6.88
N CYS A 107 -12.17 2.14 -6.35
CA CYS A 107 -12.08 2.59 -4.96
C CYS A 107 -12.11 1.42 -4.00
N GLU A 108 -13.05 0.49 -4.19
CA GLU A 108 -13.14 -0.69 -3.35
C GLU A 108 -11.87 -1.55 -3.45
N GLY A 109 -11.33 -1.69 -4.65
CA GLY A 109 -10.10 -2.45 -4.85
C GLY A 109 -8.92 -1.85 -4.10
N VAL A 110 -8.75 -0.53 -4.20
CA VAL A 110 -7.66 0.15 -3.51
C VAL A 110 -7.83 0.05 -1.99
N CYS A 111 -9.03 0.30 -1.48
CA CYS A 111 -9.30 0.21 -0.03
C CYS A 111 -9.05 -1.20 0.50
N ASN A 112 -9.51 -2.22 -0.22
CA ASN A 112 -9.29 -3.61 0.20
C ASN A 112 -7.82 -4.01 0.12
N ALA A 113 -7.10 -3.53 -0.89
CA ALA A 113 -5.66 -3.76 -0.99
C ALA A 113 -4.90 -3.11 0.16
N VAL A 114 -5.26 -1.87 0.52
CA VAL A 114 -4.65 -1.18 1.65
C VAL A 114 -4.91 -1.93 2.96
N THR A 115 -6.13 -2.44 3.13
CA THR A 115 -6.48 -3.24 4.31
C THR A 115 -5.63 -4.50 4.38
N ASP A 116 -5.46 -5.19 3.25
CA ASP A 116 -4.62 -6.39 3.18
C ASP A 116 -3.16 -6.07 3.52
N ILE A 117 -2.63 -4.97 2.97
CA ILE A 117 -1.28 -4.51 3.29
C ILE A 117 -1.16 -4.27 4.80
N GLY A 118 -2.14 -3.59 5.39
CA GLY A 118 -2.15 -3.32 6.83
C GLY A 118 -2.17 -4.57 7.68
N GLU A 119 -2.93 -5.57 7.30
CA GLU A 119 -2.98 -6.85 8.01
C GLU A 119 -1.67 -7.59 7.91
N GLN A 120 -1.05 -7.60 6.73
CA GLN A 120 0.25 -8.22 6.54
C GLN A 120 1.33 -7.53 7.38
N LEU A 121 1.36 -6.20 7.35
CA LEU A 121 2.31 -5.44 8.14
C LEU A 121 2.08 -5.62 9.63
N HIS A 122 0.84 -5.71 10.07
CA HIS A 122 0.52 -5.92 11.48
C HIS A 122 1.12 -7.23 12.02
N ARG A 123 1.16 -8.26 11.22
CA ARG A 123 1.73 -9.56 11.62
C ARG A 123 3.22 -9.47 11.94
N TYR A 124 3.96 -8.67 11.19
CA TYR A 124 5.41 -8.59 11.29
C TYR A 124 5.90 -7.33 11.99
N PHE A 125 5.10 -6.26 11.93
CA PHE A 125 5.46 -4.94 12.45
C PHE A 125 4.26 -4.31 13.17
N PRO A 126 3.81 -4.88 14.29
CA PRO A 126 2.68 -4.30 15.03
C PRO A 126 3.03 -2.92 15.57
N SER A 127 2.03 -2.06 15.72
CA SER A 127 2.27 -0.73 16.26
C SER A 127 2.55 -0.80 17.76
N SER A 128 3.45 0.07 18.23
CA SER A 128 3.75 0.15 19.66
C SER A 128 2.53 0.59 20.48
N GLU A 129 1.67 1.42 19.92
CA GLU A 129 0.42 1.83 20.56
C GLU A 129 -0.49 0.65 20.84
N THR A 130 -0.62 -0.26 19.85
CA THR A 130 -1.42 -1.47 20.01
C THR A 130 -0.86 -2.34 21.13
N GLU A 131 0.45 -2.48 21.21
CA GLU A 131 1.12 -3.26 22.24
C GLU A 131 0.94 -2.62 23.61
N ILE A 132 1.10 -1.30 23.70
CA ILE A 132 0.89 -0.56 24.95
C ILE A 132 -0.54 -0.70 25.42
N GLY A 133 -1.50 -0.59 24.51
CA GLY A 133 -2.91 -0.77 24.84
C GLY A 133 -3.19 -2.15 25.44
N ARG A 134 -2.58 -3.19 24.87
CA ARG A 134 -2.72 -4.55 25.40
C ARG A 134 -2.06 -4.71 26.75
N ALA A 135 -0.94 -4.05 26.96
CA ALA A 135 -0.22 -4.11 28.23
C ALA A 135 -1.00 -3.46 29.37
N HIS A 136 -1.88 -2.53 29.05
CA HIS A 136 -2.69 -1.83 30.06
C HIS A 136 -4.00 -2.54 30.38
N VAL A 137 -4.33 -3.55 29.66
CA VAL A 137 -5.49 -4.39 29.92
C VAL A 137 -5.13 -5.54 30.85
#